data_5a30d111fb107343aa8fd7519461fb65
#
_entry.id   5a30d111fb107343aa8fd7519461fb65
#
_cell.length_a   1.000
_cell.length_b   1.000
_cell.length_c   1.000
_cell.angle_alpha   90.00
_cell.angle_beta   90.00
_cell.angle_gamma   90.00
#
_symmetry.space_group_name_H-M   'P 1'
#
loop_
_entity.id
_entity.type
_entity.pdbx_description
1 polymer ?
#
loop_
_entity_poly.entity_id
_entity_poly.type
_entity_poly.pdbx_seq_one_letter_code
_entity_poly.pdbx_strand_id
1 'polypeptide(L)'
;MGSRLVLLLIAAAMTMPASLRAQGGDDAQVEKGRVVVSQVCTTCHTTLGRMLQVHKQTREQWRDLVFFMISRGAQVMPDEIDAVTAYLVANSGRERPAARSPDGKQR
;
A
#
# COMPACT_ATOMS: atom_id res chain seq x y z
N MET A 1 -46.02 23.90 17.16
CA MET A 1 -44.91 24.50 16.39
C MET A 1 -43.54 23.88 16.74
N GLY A 2 -43.48 22.70 17.22
CA GLY A 2 -42.20 22.04 17.60
C GLY A 2 -41.76 20.84 16.73
N SER A 3 -42.57 20.41 15.77
CA SER A 3 -42.37 19.11 15.10
C SER A 3 -41.61 19.19 13.77
N ARG A 4 -41.40 20.40 13.22
CA ARG A 4 -40.70 20.57 11.92
C ARG A 4 -39.19 20.85 12.03
N LEU A 5 -38.71 21.18 13.23
CA LEU A 5 -37.28 21.48 13.44
C LEU A 5 -36.45 20.23 13.73
N VAL A 6 -37.07 19.15 14.21
CA VAL A 6 -36.37 17.90 14.56
C VAL A 6 -36.05 17.05 13.32
N LEU A 7 -36.80 17.20 12.23
CA LEU A 7 -36.61 16.44 10.99
C LEU A 7 -35.43 16.93 10.11
N LEU A 8 -34.94 18.16 10.33
CA LEU A 8 -33.86 18.73 9.58
C LEU A 8 -32.44 18.40 10.09
N LEU A 9 -32.36 17.87 11.33
CA LEU A 9 -31.06 17.54 11.95
C LEU A 9 -30.59 16.10 11.69
N ILE A 10 -31.44 15.24 11.13
CA ILE A 10 -31.07 13.82 10.88
C ILE A 10 -30.50 13.59 9.49
N ALA A 11 -30.64 14.53 8.56
CA ALA A 11 -30.15 14.38 7.17
C ALA A 11 -28.68 14.73 6.96
N ALA A 12 -27.99 15.27 7.96
CA ALA A 12 -26.59 15.73 7.80
C ALA A 12 -25.50 14.67 8.12
N ALA A 13 -25.90 13.47 8.51
CA ALA A 13 -24.95 12.50 9.09
C ALA A 13 -24.42 11.42 8.13
N MET A 14 -24.72 11.45 6.82
CA MET A 14 -24.33 10.34 5.92
C MET A 14 -23.61 10.74 4.63
N THR A 15 -23.05 11.91 4.54
CA THR A 15 -22.14 12.23 3.43
C THR A 15 -20.68 12.18 3.89
N MET A 16 -20.20 10.97 4.20
CA MET A 16 -18.75 10.75 4.20
C MET A 16 -18.26 10.92 2.75
N PRO A 17 -17.30 11.81 2.48
CA PRO A 17 -16.76 11.96 1.14
C PRO A 17 -16.18 10.63 0.67
N ALA A 18 -16.53 10.21 -0.55
CA ALA A 18 -16.09 8.96 -1.17
C ALA A 18 -14.55 8.80 -1.16
N SER A 19 -13.82 9.90 -1.10
CA SER A 19 -12.36 9.96 -0.99
C SER A 19 -11.79 9.28 0.27
N LEU A 20 -12.47 9.38 1.41
CA LEU A 20 -12.03 8.72 2.66
C LEU A 20 -12.22 7.21 2.62
N ARG A 21 -13.23 6.72 1.89
CA ARG A 21 -13.45 5.28 1.70
C ARG A 21 -12.42 4.65 0.78
N ALA A 22 -12.00 5.35 -0.28
CA ALA A 22 -10.99 4.87 -1.22
C ALA A 22 -9.61 4.73 -0.54
N GLN A 23 -9.21 5.70 0.30
CA GLN A 23 -7.94 5.67 1.02
C GLN A 23 -7.89 4.53 2.07
N GLY A 24 -8.95 4.30 2.82
CA GLY A 24 -9.01 3.20 3.79
C GLY A 24 -8.97 1.82 3.13
N GLY A 25 -9.51 1.68 1.91
CA GLY A 25 -9.42 0.44 1.12
C GLY A 25 -8.00 0.16 0.64
N ASP A 26 -7.29 1.17 0.15
CA ASP A 26 -5.90 1.05 -0.30
C ASP A 26 -4.96 0.72 0.86
N ASP A 27 -5.10 1.39 2.01
CA ASP A 27 -4.29 1.12 3.20
C ASP A 27 -4.49 -0.30 3.73
N ALA A 28 -5.73 -0.82 3.74
CA ALA A 28 -6.04 -2.18 4.14
C ALA A 28 -5.40 -3.22 3.19
N GLN A 29 -5.41 -2.96 1.88
CA GLN A 29 -4.74 -3.80 0.90
C GLN A 29 -3.22 -3.78 1.06
N VAL A 30 -2.63 -2.61 1.29
CA VAL A 30 -1.19 -2.48 1.54
C VAL A 30 -0.79 -3.23 2.80
N GLU A 31 -1.57 -3.15 3.88
CA GLU A 31 -1.29 -3.89 5.12
C GLU A 31 -1.43 -5.41 4.95
N LYS A 32 -2.47 -5.88 4.26
CA LYS A 32 -2.59 -7.29 3.88
C LYS A 32 -1.37 -7.75 3.08
N GLY A 33 -0.96 -6.96 2.09
CA GLY A 33 0.23 -7.22 1.27
C GLY A 33 1.51 -7.26 2.09
N ARG A 34 1.66 -6.37 3.07
CA ARG A 34 2.80 -6.35 3.99
C ARG A 34 2.96 -7.69 4.73
N VAL A 35 1.86 -8.23 5.23
CA VAL A 35 1.88 -9.52 5.95
C VAL A 35 2.32 -10.64 5.02
N VAL A 36 1.74 -10.75 3.83
CA VAL A 36 2.09 -11.78 2.84
C VAL A 36 3.56 -11.65 2.42
N VAL A 37 4.01 -10.45 2.09
CA VAL A 37 5.41 -10.19 1.70
C VAL A 37 6.38 -10.59 2.80
N SER A 38 6.08 -10.27 4.06
CA SER A 38 6.94 -10.63 5.19
C SER A 38 7.02 -12.14 5.44
N GLN A 39 5.99 -12.90 5.10
CA GLN A 39 5.93 -14.34 5.32
C GLN A 39 6.45 -15.15 4.12
N VAL A 40 6.20 -14.71 2.91
CA VAL A 40 6.47 -15.45 1.67
C VAL A 40 7.76 -14.96 1.01
N CYS A 41 7.87 -13.66 0.75
CA CYS A 41 8.96 -13.13 -0.08
C CYS A 41 10.29 -13.07 0.67
N THR A 42 10.28 -12.79 1.97
CA THR A 42 11.51 -12.70 2.79
C THR A 42 12.15 -14.04 3.05
N THR A 43 11.49 -15.16 2.76
CA THR A 43 12.06 -16.50 2.82
C THR A 43 13.26 -16.65 1.87
N CYS A 44 13.19 -16.04 0.68
CA CYS A 44 14.25 -16.04 -0.31
C CYS A 44 14.98 -14.68 -0.43
N HIS A 45 14.28 -13.58 -0.14
CA HIS A 45 14.78 -12.20 -0.32
C HIS A 45 15.03 -11.51 1.02
N THR A 46 16.11 -11.85 1.70
CA THR A 46 16.45 -11.25 3.00
C THR A 46 16.68 -9.73 2.95
N THR A 47 17.00 -9.19 1.78
CA THR A 47 17.25 -7.76 1.56
C THR A 47 16.13 -7.07 0.77
N LEU A 48 14.91 -7.64 0.75
CA LEU A 48 13.80 -7.14 -0.07
C LEU A 48 13.51 -5.66 0.16
N GLY A 49 13.51 -5.19 1.41
CA GLY A 49 13.27 -3.79 1.73
C GLY A 49 14.26 -2.84 1.05
N ARG A 50 15.53 -3.24 0.94
CA ARG A 50 16.57 -2.47 0.24
C ARG A 50 16.36 -2.51 -1.27
N MET A 51 15.99 -3.67 -1.80
CA MET A 51 15.70 -3.83 -3.23
C MET A 51 14.52 -2.94 -3.66
N LEU A 52 13.47 -2.87 -2.87
CA LEU A 52 12.30 -2.03 -3.14
C LEU A 52 12.65 -0.54 -3.20
N GLN A 53 13.62 -0.07 -2.43
CA GLN A 53 14.02 1.34 -2.41
C GLN A 53 14.63 1.81 -3.73
N VAL A 54 15.31 0.92 -4.45
CA VAL A 54 16.03 1.25 -5.70
C VAL A 54 15.23 0.91 -6.95
N HIS A 55 14.18 0.09 -6.85
CA HIS A 55 13.35 -0.31 -7.99
C HIS A 55 12.06 0.49 -8.03
N LYS A 56 11.91 1.31 -9.07
CA LYS A 56 10.68 2.05 -9.36
C LYS A 56 10.00 1.41 -10.56
N GLN A 57 8.87 0.77 -10.32
CA GLN A 57 8.10 0.08 -11.36
C GLN A 57 6.64 0.50 -11.31
N THR A 58 5.93 0.35 -12.43
CA THR A 58 4.49 0.55 -12.47
C THR A 58 3.77 -0.59 -11.73
N ARG A 59 2.49 -0.40 -11.44
CA ARG A 59 1.65 -1.44 -10.82
C ARG A 59 1.62 -2.72 -11.67
N GLU A 60 1.50 -2.57 -12.97
CA GLU A 60 1.48 -3.69 -13.92
C GLU A 60 2.80 -4.47 -13.89
N GLN A 61 3.92 -3.77 -13.92
CA GLN A 61 5.25 -4.39 -13.84
C GLN A 61 5.46 -5.14 -12.51
N TRP A 62 5.00 -4.57 -11.39
CA TRP A 62 5.03 -5.25 -10.11
C TRP A 62 4.14 -6.50 -10.09
N ARG A 63 2.94 -6.41 -10.68
CA ARG A 63 2.03 -7.55 -10.78
C ARG A 63 2.63 -8.68 -11.62
N ASP A 64 3.23 -8.36 -12.76
CA ASP A 64 3.91 -9.33 -13.62
C ASP A 64 5.08 -10.01 -12.87
N LEU A 65 5.83 -9.24 -12.08
CA LEU A 65 6.89 -9.78 -11.25
C LEU A 65 6.36 -10.73 -10.17
N VAL A 66 5.22 -10.42 -9.56
CA VAL A 66 4.55 -11.32 -8.59
C VAL A 66 4.18 -12.65 -9.26
N PHE A 67 3.58 -12.61 -10.46
CA PHE A 67 3.30 -13.83 -11.22
C PHE A 67 4.56 -14.62 -11.57
N PHE A 68 5.63 -13.92 -11.95
CA PHE A 68 6.91 -14.58 -12.20
C PHE A 68 7.44 -15.27 -10.93
N MET A 69 7.35 -14.64 -9.76
CA MET A 69 7.77 -15.26 -8.50
C MET A 69 6.89 -16.46 -8.13
N ILE A 70 5.58 -16.40 -8.37
CA ILE A 70 4.68 -17.54 -8.19
C ILE A 70 5.12 -18.72 -9.09
N SER A 71 5.49 -18.46 -10.33
CA SER A 71 6.01 -19.49 -11.24
C SER A 71 7.33 -20.12 -10.76
N ARG A 72 8.05 -19.41 -9.87
CA ARG A 72 9.28 -19.87 -9.23
C ARG A 72 9.07 -20.51 -7.85
N GLY A 73 7.82 -20.66 -7.42
CA GLY A 73 7.46 -21.34 -6.19
C GLY A 73 7.04 -20.44 -5.03
N ALA A 74 6.90 -19.12 -5.23
CA ALA A 74 6.34 -18.25 -4.21
C ALA A 74 4.88 -18.63 -3.93
N GLN A 75 4.54 -18.88 -2.67
CA GLN A 75 3.21 -19.31 -2.25
C GLN A 75 2.33 -18.09 -1.96
N VAL A 76 1.93 -17.38 -3.00
CA VAL A 76 0.98 -16.29 -2.94
C VAL A 76 -0.36 -16.79 -3.48
N MET A 77 -1.42 -16.63 -2.70
CA MET A 77 -2.76 -17.07 -3.10
C MET A 77 -3.35 -16.08 -4.12
N PRO A 78 -4.27 -16.52 -5.00
CA PRO A 78 -4.85 -15.65 -6.02
C PRO A 78 -5.49 -14.38 -5.47
N ASP A 79 -6.15 -14.44 -4.31
CA ASP A 79 -6.77 -13.31 -3.62
C ASP A 79 -5.78 -12.39 -2.90
N GLU A 80 -4.51 -12.77 -2.82
CA GLU A 80 -3.43 -11.99 -2.22
C GLU A 80 -2.61 -11.20 -3.24
N ILE A 81 -2.70 -11.53 -4.53
CA ILE A 81 -1.88 -10.92 -5.60
C ILE A 81 -2.05 -9.41 -5.64
N ASP A 82 -3.28 -8.92 -5.55
CA ASP A 82 -3.56 -7.48 -5.58
C ASP A 82 -3.02 -6.78 -4.32
N ALA A 83 -3.12 -7.41 -3.16
CA ALA A 83 -2.59 -6.89 -1.91
C ALA A 83 -1.06 -6.83 -1.93
N VAL A 84 -0.39 -7.89 -2.37
CA VAL A 84 1.07 -7.93 -2.55
C VAL A 84 1.51 -6.83 -3.53
N THR A 85 0.85 -6.72 -4.67
CA THR A 85 1.13 -5.68 -5.66
C THR A 85 0.97 -4.28 -5.06
N ALA A 86 -0.10 -4.02 -4.32
CA ALA A 86 -0.34 -2.74 -3.66
C ALA A 86 0.79 -2.38 -2.67
N TYR A 87 1.24 -3.35 -1.88
CA TYR A 87 2.36 -3.16 -0.96
C TYR A 87 3.67 -2.82 -1.71
N LEU A 88 3.98 -3.54 -2.78
CA LEU A 88 5.19 -3.30 -3.57
C LEU A 88 5.17 -1.89 -4.19
N VAL A 89 4.05 -1.48 -4.77
CA VAL A 89 3.88 -0.12 -5.31
C VAL A 89 4.04 0.94 -4.22
N ALA A 90 3.43 0.76 -3.06
CA ALA A 90 3.46 1.74 -1.97
C ALA A 90 4.86 1.89 -1.36
N ASN A 91 5.70 0.87 -1.44
CA ASN A 91 7.02 0.84 -0.79
C ASN A 91 8.19 0.90 -1.77
N SER A 92 7.92 0.91 -3.08
CA SER A 92 8.95 0.98 -4.12
C SER A 92 9.33 2.42 -4.45
N GLY A 93 10.61 2.62 -4.83
CA GLY A 93 11.12 3.91 -5.31
C GLY A 93 11.00 5.06 -4.31
N ARG A 94 10.80 4.76 -3.02
CA ARG A 94 10.94 5.75 -1.96
C ARG A 94 12.42 6.01 -1.74
N GLU A 95 12.93 7.07 -2.36
CA GLU A 95 14.19 7.64 -1.91
C GLU A 95 14.06 7.92 -0.41
N ARG A 96 14.91 7.27 0.38
CA ARG A 96 15.05 7.68 1.78
C ARG A 96 15.39 9.18 1.73
N PRO A 97 14.64 10.07 2.40
CA PRO A 97 15.06 11.46 2.54
C PRO A 97 16.53 11.42 2.93
N ALA A 98 17.40 12.04 2.14
CA ALA A 98 18.83 12.08 2.43
C ALA A 98 18.96 12.41 3.90
N ALA A 99 19.62 11.55 4.66
CA ALA A 99 19.85 11.78 6.07
C ALA A 99 20.40 13.19 6.15
N ARG A 100 19.66 14.09 6.79
CA ARG A 100 20.02 15.51 6.88
C ARG A 100 21.38 15.53 7.54
N SER A 101 22.42 15.78 6.75
CA SER A 101 23.77 15.89 7.28
C SER A 101 23.72 16.95 8.38
N PRO A 102 24.28 16.68 9.56
CA PRO A 102 24.23 17.64 10.69
C PRO A 102 24.86 19.00 10.36
N ASP A 103 25.59 19.10 9.28
CA ASP A 103 26.34 20.29 8.82
C ASP A 103 25.62 21.12 7.76
N GLY A 104 24.34 20.84 7.42
CA GLY A 104 23.55 21.69 6.52
C GLY A 104 24.09 21.85 5.09
N LYS A 105 25.13 21.13 4.71
CA LYS A 105 25.75 21.22 3.38
C LYS A 105 25.11 20.20 2.45
N GLN A 106 24.20 20.70 1.62
CA GLN A 106 23.72 19.96 0.45
C GLN A 106 24.87 19.87 -0.56
N ARG A 107 25.23 18.65 -0.93
CA ARG A 107 26.05 18.41 -2.11
C ARG A 107 25.14 18.16 -3.30
#